data_7089b3c8a2536ac7597d72ca6b7619b4
#
_entry.id   7089b3c8a2536ac7597d72ca6b7619b4
#
_cell.length_a   1.000
_cell.length_b   1.000
_cell.length_c   1.000
_cell.angle_alpha   90.00
_cell.angle_beta   90.00
_cell.angle_gamma   90.00
#
_symmetry.space_group_name_H-M   'P 1'
#
loop_
_entity.id
_entity.type
_entity.pdbx_description
1 polymer ?
#
loop_
_entity_poly.entity_id
_entity_poly.type
_entity_poly.pdbx_seq_one_letter_code
_entity_poly.pdbx_strand_id
1 'polypeptide(L)'
;KGALAEARHVYIDSALRASGKKEINVLEIGFGTGLNTFLTFLESQEKGLRINYTTFELYPLSPDITEKLNYPALIAPSSESIFALLHQCEWNQKIAISPLFTLYKRHADSLEGIYDVVYFDAFAPEKQPEMWDEKIFREIFSHLSPGGILSTYCAKGEIRRRLQSVGFTVEGFPGPPN
;
A
#
# COMPACT_ATOMS: atom_id res chain seq x y z
N LYS A 1 7.50 -11.09 -15.23
CA LYS A 1 6.97 -11.57 -13.95
C LYS A 1 7.90 -11.03 -12.88
N GLY A 2 7.46 -10.26 -11.92
CA GLY A 2 8.28 -9.65 -10.91
C GLY A 2 7.45 -8.79 -9.98
N ALA A 3 8.13 -7.92 -9.23
CA ALA A 3 7.52 -7.03 -8.26
C ALA A 3 6.31 -6.25 -8.80
N LEU A 4 6.37 -5.82 -10.05
CA LEU A 4 5.27 -5.08 -10.69
C LEU A 4 4.00 -5.93 -10.85
N ALA A 5 4.12 -7.15 -11.39
CA ALA A 5 2.98 -8.04 -11.58
C ALA A 5 2.36 -8.46 -10.24
N GLU A 6 3.21 -8.76 -9.27
CA GLU A 6 2.79 -9.08 -7.90
C GLU A 6 2.06 -7.91 -7.25
N ALA A 7 2.63 -6.71 -7.31
CA ALA A 7 2.02 -5.52 -6.72
C ALA A 7 0.65 -5.20 -7.34
N ARG A 8 0.53 -5.29 -8.67
CA ARG A 8 -0.76 -5.11 -9.36
C ARG A 8 -1.78 -6.13 -8.89
N HIS A 9 -1.41 -7.39 -8.85
CA HIS A 9 -2.31 -8.47 -8.46
C HIS A 9 -2.75 -8.36 -7.00
N VAL A 10 -1.78 -8.23 -6.09
CA VAL A 10 -2.03 -8.26 -4.64
C VAL A 10 -2.74 -7.00 -4.16
N TYR A 11 -2.33 -5.83 -4.64
CA TYR A 11 -2.79 -4.57 -4.06
C TYR A 11 -3.82 -3.84 -4.93
N ILE A 12 -3.61 -3.75 -6.23
CA ILE A 12 -4.56 -3.05 -7.09
C ILE A 12 -5.79 -3.90 -7.37
N ASP A 13 -5.62 -5.12 -7.86
CA ASP A 13 -6.74 -5.97 -8.24
C ASP A 13 -7.49 -6.52 -7.02
N SER A 14 -6.75 -7.05 -6.04
CA SER A 14 -7.34 -7.78 -4.91
C SER A 14 -7.84 -6.87 -3.79
N ALA A 15 -7.43 -5.61 -3.74
CA ALA A 15 -7.82 -4.68 -2.68
C ALA A 15 -8.47 -3.41 -3.23
N LEU A 16 -7.73 -2.59 -3.98
CA LEU A 16 -8.23 -1.29 -4.41
C LEU A 16 -9.48 -1.44 -5.28
N ARG A 17 -9.41 -2.21 -6.35
CA ARG A 17 -10.53 -2.47 -7.25
C ARG A 17 -11.66 -3.23 -6.58
N ALA A 18 -11.31 -4.19 -5.71
CA ALA A 18 -12.28 -4.99 -4.97
C ALA A 18 -13.14 -4.16 -4.01
N SER A 19 -12.67 -3.00 -3.55
CA SER A 19 -13.45 -2.10 -2.70
C SER A 19 -14.71 -1.55 -3.38
N GLY A 20 -14.68 -1.39 -4.70
CA GLY A 20 -15.79 -0.86 -5.49
C GLY A 20 -16.14 0.61 -5.20
N LYS A 21 -15.36 1.31 -4.38
CA LYS A 21 -15.61 2.69 -3.99
C LYS A 21 -14.98 3.67 -4.98
N LYS A 22 -15.53 4.90 -5.02
CA LYS A 22 -15.00 6.04 -5.81
C LYS A 22 -14.15 6.98 -4.97
N GLU A 23 -14.40 7.06 -3.68
CA GLU A 23 -13.59 7.76 -2.69
C GLU A 23 -13.04 6.72 -1.72
N ILE A 24 -11.70 6.65 -1.62
CA ILE A 24 -11.03 5.56 -0.92
C ILE A 24 -9.93 6.13 -0.03
N ASN A 25 -9.99 5.79 1.25
CA ASN A 25 -8.88 6.02 2.18
C ASN A 25 -8.01 4.77 2.19
N VAL A 26 -6.80 4.89 1.65
CA VAL A 26 -5.84 3.80 1.56
C VAL A 26 -4.75 3.97 2.63
N LEU A 27 -4.44 2.88 3.33
CA LEU A 27 -3.30 2.77 4.21
C LEU A 27 -2.30 1.78 3.62
N GLU A 28 -1.05 2.20 3.50
CA GLU A 28 0.05 1.31 3.15
C GLU A 28 1.00 1.16 4.33
N ILE A 29 1.33 -0.06 4.68
CA ILE A 29 2.40 -0.39 5.63
C ILE A 29 3.62 -0.83 4.82
N GLY A 30 4.67 0.01 4.82
CA GLY A 30 5.88 -0.23 4.03
C GLY A 30 5.88 0.50 2.70
N PHE A 31 6.29 1.78 2.70
CA PHE A 31 6.40 2.58 1.46
C PHE A 31 7.43 2.00 0.49
N GLY A 32 8.59 1.60 1.02
CA GLY A 32 9.66 0.96 0.24
C GLY A 32 10.07 1.77 -0.99
N THR A 33 9.93 1.15 -2.16
CA THR A 33 10.29 1.76 -3.45
C THR A 33 9.23 2.73 -4.00
N GLY A 34 8.07 2.84 -3.36
CA GLY A 34 6.96 3.67 -3.83
C GLY A 34 6.15 3.04 -4.97
N LEU A 35 6.38 1.76 -5.29
CA LEU A 35 5.69 1.09 -6.39
C LEU A 35 4.17 1.03 -6.19
N ASN A 36 3.72 0.61 -5.01
CA ASN A 36 2.29 0.50 -4.72
C ASN A 36 1.61 1.88 -4.75
N THR A 37 2.28 2.90 -4.21
CA THR A 37 1.81 4.29 -4.25
C THR A 37 1.67 4.76 -5.70
N PHE A 38 2.68 4.51 -6.52
CA PHE A 38 2.68 4.91 -7.93
C PHE A 38 1.57 4.22 -8.72
N LEU A 39 1.41 2.91 -8.55
CA LEU A 39 0.34 2.15 -9.21
C LEU A 39 -1.04 2.65 -8.80
N THR A 40 -1.22 2.95 -7.52
CA THR A 40 -2.49 3.48 -7.00
C THR A 40 -2.77 4.88 -7.54
N PHE A 41 -1.76 5.72 -7.62
CA PHE A 41 -1.88 7.03 -8.27
C PHE A 41 -2.34 6.90 -9.73
N LEU A 42 -1.69 6.03 -10.51
CA LEU A 42 -2.07 5.82 -11.92
C LEU A 42 -3.51 5.32 -12.06
N GLU A 43 -3.92 4.40 -11.19
CA GLU A 43 -5.29 3.89 -11.16
C GLU A 43 -6.29 5.00 -10.83
N SER A 44 -5.96 5.88 -9.89
CA SER A 44 -6.81 7.02 -9.54
C SER A 44 -7.05 7.95 -10.72
N GLN A 45 -6.02 8.23 -11.50
CA GLN A 45 -6.11 9.10 -12.68
C GLN A 45 -6.89 8.43 -13.81
N GLU A 46 -6.64 7.15 -14.05
CA GLU A 46 -7.31 6.40 -15.12
C GLU A 46 -8.81 6.19 -14.84
N LYS A 47 -9.16 5.86 -13.60
CA LYS A 47 -10.53 5.51 -13.21
C LYS A 47 -11.32 6.66 -12.58
N GLY A 48 -10.70 7.82 -12.37
CA GLY A 48 -11.36 8.95 -11.71
C GLY A 48 -11.64 8.70 -10.23
N LEU A 49 -10.76 7.97 -9.54
CA LEU A 49 -10.92 7.67 -8.11
C LEU A 49 -10.30 8.77 -7.26
N ARG A 50 -11.03 9.24 -6.26
CA ARG A 50 -10.50 10.16 -5.25
C ARG A 50 -9.86 9.34 -4.14
N ILE A 51 -8.55 9.48 -3.98
CA ILE A 51 -7.77 8.69 -3.03
C ILE A 51 -7.04 9.58 -2.04
N ASN A 52 -7.23 9.29 -0.76
CA ASN A 52 -6.38 9.76 0.33
C ASN A 52 -5.46 8.60 0.70
N TYR A 53 -4.19 8.75 0.36
CA TYR A 53 -3.19 7.70 0.50
C TYR A 53 -2.25 8.01 1.66
N THR A 54 -2.30 7.20 2.71
CA THR A 54 -1.39 7.28 3.86
C THR A 54 -0.43 6.10 3.82
N THR A 55 0.86 6.35 3.90
CA THR A 55 1.87 5.30 3.94
C THR A 55 2.82 5.48 5.13
N PHE A 56 3.13 4.38 5.80
CA PHE A 56 4.05 4.34 6.92
C PHE A 56 5.34 3.65 6.50
N GLU A 57 6.49 4.26 6.83
CA GLU A 57 7.81 3.69 6.60
C GLU A 57 8.75 4.07 7.75
N LEU A 58 9.34 3.08 8.41
CA LEU A 58 10.31 3.28 9.48
C LEU A 58 11.73 3.51 8.93
N TYR A 59 12.02 2.98 7.75
CA TYR A 59 13.34 2.99 7.14
C TYR A 59 13.28 3.48 5.70
N PRO A 60 13.03 4.80 5.48
CA PRO A 60 12.95 5.37 4.13
C PRO A 60 14.22 5.11 3.33
N LEU A 61 14.06 4.77 2.05
CA LEU A 61 15.19 4.62 1.14
C LEU A 61 15.86 5.97 0.89
N SER A 62 17.20 5.95 0.74
CA SER A 62 17.95 7.16 0.41
C SER A 62 17.66 7.63 -1.00
N PRO A 63 17.81 8.96 -1.29
CA PRO A 63 17.69 9.48 -2.65
C PRO A 63 18.56 8.77 -3.69
N ASP A 64 19.77 8.38 -3.29
CA ASP A 64 20.70 7.64 -4.16
C ASP A 64 20.10 6.34 -4.71
N ILE A 65 19.23 5.69 -3.93
CA ILE A 65 18.55 4.47 -4.34
C ILE A 65 17.30 4.82 -5.15
N THR A 66 16.50 5.77 -4.67
CA THR A 66 15.19 6.08 -5.28
C THR A 66 15.33 6.69 -6.67
N GLU A 67 16.38 7.46 -6.92
CA GLU A 67 16.68 8.05 -8.23
C GLU A 67 17.04 7.01 -9.29
N LYS A 68 17.46 5.82 -8.88
CA LYS A 68 17.81 4.71 -9.79
C LYS A 68 16.63 3.80 -10.13
N LEU A 69 15.48 4.00 -9.52
CA LEU A 69 14.30 3.20 -9.78
C LEU A 69 13.73 3.53 -11.16
N ASN A 70 13.44 2.51 -11.94
CA ASN A 70 13.02 2.66 -13.34
C ASN A 70 11.53 2.36 -13.58
N TYR A 71 10.72 2.35 -12.55
CA TYR A 71 9.29 2.05 -12.67
C TYR A 71 8.54 2.96 -13.66
N PRO A 72 8.77 4.29 -13.70
CA PRO A 72 8.12 5.13 -14.68
C PRO A 72 8.40 4.70 -16.12
N ALA A 73 9.65 4.40 -16.43
CA ALA A 73 10.04 3.95 -17.76
C ALA A 73 9.36 2.64 -18.18
N LEU A 74 9.11 1.75 -17.22
CA LEU A 74 8.48 0.45 -17.46
C LEU A 74 6.95 0.51 -17.53
N ILE A 75 6.33 1.45 -16.82
CA ILE A 75 4.89 1.47 -16.58
C ILE A 75 4.22 2.65 -17.30
N ALA A 76 4.73 3.86 -17.11
CA ALA A 76 4.15 5.10 -17.59
C ALA A 76 5.24 6.17 -17.75
N PRO A 77 5.98 6.18 -18.87
CA PRO A 77 7.11 7.10 -19.06
C PRO A 77 6.76 8.58 -18.91
N SER A 78 5.54 8.97 -19.25
CA SER A 78 5.05 10.35 -19.09
C SER A 78 4.84 10.77 -17.63
N SER A 79 4.91 9.83 -16.68
CA SER A 79 4.70 10.06 -15.24
C SER A 79 6.00 10.04 -14.44
N GLU A 80 7.15 10.22 -15.07
CA GLU A 80 8.46 10.23 -14.38
C GLU A 80 8.54 11.33 -13.32
N SER A 81 8.06 12.54 -13.65
CA SER A 81 8.05 13.66 -12.71
C SER A 81 7.15 13.42 -11.51
N ILE A 82 6.03 12.72 -11.70
CA ILE A 82 5.13 12.34 -10.61
C ILE A 82 5.81 11.31 -9.69
N PHE A 83 6.44 10.30 -10.25
CA PHE A 83 7.16 9.31 -9.45
C PHE A 83 8.27 9.96 -8.61
N ALA A 84 9.03 10.88 -9.20
CA ALA A 84 10.03 11.66 -8.47
C ALA A 84 9.39 12.46 -7.33
N LEU A 85 8.25 13.11 -7.57
CA LEU A 85 7.53 13.87 -6.56
C LEU A 85 7.05 12.99 -5.39
N LEU A 86 6.58 11.77 -5.66
CA LEU A 86 6.17 10.83 -4.60
C LEU A 86 7.31 10.54 -3.62
N HIS A 87 8.55 10.49 -4.11
CA HIS A 87 9.72 10.29 -3.26
C HIS A 87 10.23 11.58 -2.60
N GLN A 88 10.18 12.69 -3.30
CA GLN A 88 10.76 13.97 -2.85
C GLN A 88 9.86 14.77 -1.92
N CYS A 89 8.54 14.56 -1.96
CA CYS A 89 7.62 15.34 -1.13
C CYS A 89 7.86 15.12 0.38
N GLU A 90 7.48 16.12 1.16
CA GLU A 90 7.73 16.15 2.61
C GLU A 90 7.03 15.00 3.35
N TRP A 91 7.72 14.45 4.33
CA TRP A 91 7.17 13.51 5.29
C TRP A 91 6.30 14.23 6.34
N ASN A 92 5.33 13.51 6.88
CA ASN A 92 4.41 14.00 7.92
C ASN A 92 3.57 15.22 7.51
N GLN A 93 3.37 15.39 6.21
CA GLN A 93 2.50 16.41 5.64
C GLN A 93 1.61 15.80 4.56
N LYS A 94 0.37 16.29 4.48
CA LYS A 94 -0.56 15.91 3.42
C LYS A 94 -0.27 16.74 2.18
N ILE A 95 0.10 16.09 1.09
CA ILE A 95 0.50 16.72 -0.16
C ILE A 95 -0.50 16.34 -1.27
N ALA A 96 -1.14 17.32 -1.87
CA ALA A 96 -1.97 17.09 -3.05
C ALA A 96 -1.08 16.83 -4.26
N ILE A 97 -0.98 15.58 -4.69
CA ILE A 97 -0.23 15.19 -5.88
C ILE A 97 -1.02 15.56 -7.14
N SER A 98 -2.32 15.39 -7.09
CA SER A 98 -3.29 15.78 -8.10
C SER A 98 -4.62 16.15 -7.42
N PRO A 99 -5.60 16.72 -8.16
CA PRO A 99 -6.93 16.96 -7.59
C PRO A 99 -7.61 15.71 -7.01
N LEU A 100 -7.24 14.52 -7.50
CA LEU A 100 -7.82 13.24 -7.07
C LEU A 100 -6.95 12.46 -6.07
N PHE A 101 -5.70 12.85 -5.87
CA PHE A 101 -4.77 12.05 -5.06
C PHE A 101 -4.01 12.91 -4.06
N THR A 102 -4.24 12.64 -2.77
CA THR A 102 -3.49 13.24 -1.66
C THR A 102 -2.60 12.18 -1.03
N LEU A 103 -1.31 12.48 -0.90
CA LEU A 103 -0.31 11.61 -0.30
C LEU A 103 0.08 12.10 1.10
N TYR A 104 0.09 11.19 2.05
CA TYR A 104 0.54 11.45 3.41
C TYR A 104 1.57 10.39 3.80
N LYS A 105 2.86 10.74 3.64
CA LYS A 105 3.96 9.85 4.05
C LYS A 105 4.25 10.06 5.53
N ARG A 106 4.15 8.99 6.32
CA ARG A 106 4.32 9.01 7.76
C ARG A 106 5.57 8.26 8.19
N HIS A 107 6.43 8.96 8.90
CA HIS A 107 7.53 8.37 9.67
C HIS A 107 7.09 8.37 11.13
N ALA A 108 6.26 7.43 11.52
CA ALA A 108 5.62 7.34 12.84
C ALA A 108 5.30 5.89 13.18
N ASP A 109 5.02 5.64 14.45
CA ASP A 109 4.76 4.31 15.00
C ASP A 109 3.29 4.10 15.42
N SER A 110 2.43 5.07 15.22
CA SER A 110 1.01 4.99 15.59
C SER A 110 0.10 5.33 14.42
N LEU A 111 -1.00 4.58 14.29
CA LEU A 111 -2.02 4.80 13.26
C LEU A 111 -3.02 5.85 13.73
N GLU A 112 -3.49 6.65 12.77
CA GLU A 112 -4.59 7.59 12.93
C GLU A 112 -5.55 7.44 11.74
N GLY A 113 -6.83 7.73 11.95
CA GLY A 113 -7.83 7.72 10.89
C GLY A 113 -8.50 6.38 10.68
N ILE A 114 -9.38 6.33 9.69
CA ILE A 114 -10.14 5.14 9.30
C ILE A 114 -9.88 4.89 7.82
N TYR A 115 -9.62 3.65 7.46
CA TYR A 115 -9.22 3.26 6.12
C TYR A 115 -10.17 2.25 5.51
N ASP A 116 -10.34 2.34 4.20
CA ASP A 116 -11.17 1.42 3.42
C ASP A 116 -10.36 0.26 2.87
N VAL A 117 -9.08 0.52 2.57
CA VAL A 117 -8.16 -0.44 1.97
C VAL A 117 -6.82 -0.33 2.67
N VAL A 118 -6.24 -1.47 3.04
CA VAL A 118 -4.91 -1.57 3.64
C VAL A 118 -4.03 -2.47 2.77
N TYR A 119 -2.89 -1.92 2.34
CA TYR A 119 -1.81 -2.68 1.71
C TYR A 119 -0.79 -3.01 2.80
N PHE A 120 -0.68 -4.27 3.18
CA PHE A 120 0.30 -4.71 4.17
C PHE A 120 1.52 -5.30 3.45
N ASP A 121 2.51 -4.45 3.23
CA ASP A 121 3.71 -4.75 2.43
C ASP A 121 5.00 -4.61 3.24
N ALA A 122 4.98 -5.07 4.49
CA ALA A 122 6.16 -5.15 5.34
C ALA A 122 7.16 -6.19 4.81
N PHE A 123 8.41 -6.10 5.22
CA PHE A 123 9.40 -7.15 4.94
C PHE A 123 8.89 -8.51 5.45
N ALA A 124 9.37 -9.59 4.82
CA ALA A 124 8.94 -10.94 5.13
C ALA A 124 8.99 -11.25 6.65
N PRO A 125 8.09 -12.11 7.15
CA PRO A 125 8.05 -12.44 8.60
C PRO A 125 9.38 -12.90 9.18
N GLU A 126 10.23 -13.53 8.38
CA GLU A 126 11.57 -13.96 8.79
C GLU A 126 12.53 -12.79 8.99
N LYS A 127 12.31 -11.69 8.25
CA LYS A 127 13.17 -10.49 8.30
C LYS A 127 12.67 -9.44 9.28
N GLN A 128 11.37 -9.38 9.48
CA GLN A 128 10.73 -8.37 10.33
C GLN A 128 9.54 -8.96 11.09
N PRO A 129 9.80 -9.97 11.98
CA PRO A 129 8.72 -10.70 12.65
C PRO A 129 7.79 -9.83 13.50
N GLU A 130 8.30 -8.74 14.06
CA GLU A 130 7.52 -7.81 14.89
C GLU A 130 6.37 -7.13 14.13
N MET A 131 6.49 -6.95 12.81
CA MET A 131 5.43 -6.36 12.00
C MET A 131 4.27 -7.33 11.75
N TRP A 132 4.50 -8.62 11.92
CA TRP A 132 3.49 -9.66 11.67
C TRP A 132 2.84 -10.18 12.95
N ASP A 133 3.03 -9.46 14.05
CA ASP A 133 2.43 -9.77 15.34
C ASP A 133 0.92 -9.49 15.32
N GLU A 134 0.18 -10.28 16.07
CA GLU A 134 -1.28 -10.10 16.24
C GLU A 134 -1.65 -8.71 16.73
N LYS A 135 -0.81 -8.10 17.56
CA LYS A 135 -1.00 -6.74 18.07
C LYS A 135 -1.07 -5.71 16.93
N ILE A 136 -0.19 -5.82 15.94
CA ILE A 136 -0.20 -4.94 14.76
C ILE A 136 -1.49 -5.13 13.95
N PHE A 137 -1.88 -6.37 13.72
CA PHE A 137 -3.12 -6.67 12.98
C PHE A 137 -4.37 -6.19 13.72
N ARG A 138 -4.37 -6.29 15.04
CA ARG A 138 -5.49 -5.77 15.86
C ARG A 138 -5.59 -4.25 15.77
N GLU A 139 -4.47 -3.55 15.80
CA GLU A 139 -4.43 -2.10 15.62
C GLU A 139 -4.97 -1.72 14.23
N ILE A 140 -4.49 -2.38 13.17
CA ILE A 140 -4.98 -2.14 11.80
C ILE A 140 -6.48 -2.41 11.72
N PHE A 141 -6.95 -3.52 12.28
CA PHE A 141 -8.37 -3.88 12.28
C PHE A 141 -9.23 -2.79 12.91
N SER A 142 -8.77 -2.18 14.01
CA SER A 142 -9.49 -1.10 14.68
C SER A 142 -9.57 0.19 13.87
N HIS A 143 -8.72 0.34 12.84
CA HIS A 143 -8.70 1.48 11.92
C HIS A 143 -9.34 1.18 10.56
N LEU A 144 -9.98 0.02 10.38
CA LEU A 144 -10.71 -0.30 9.16
C LEU A 144 -12.17 0.14 9.25
N SER A 145 -12.66 0.68 8.14
CA SER A 145 -14.09 0.92 7.97
C SER A 145 -14.84 -0.42 7.83
N PRO A 146 -16.17 -0.46 8.11
CA PRO A 146 -16.96 -1.65 7.85
C PRO A 146 -16.85 -2.10 6.40
N GLY A 147 -16.53 -3.40 6.19
CA GLY A 147 -16.28 -3.94 4.85
C GLY A 147 -14.92 -3.60 4.28
N GLY A 148 -14.03 -2.97 5.06
CA GLY A 148 -12.67 -2.65 4.66
C GLY A 148 -11.85 -3.89 4.32
N ILE A 149 -10.88 -3.74 3.42
CA ILE A 149 -10.08 -4.84 2.85
C ILE A 149 -8.62 -4.64 3.21
N LEU A 150 -8.00 -5.66 3.81
CA LEU A 150 -6.55 -5.75 3.95
C LEU A 150 -6.02 -6.77 2.94
N SER A 151 -4.99 -6.41 2.20
CA SER A 151 -4.28 -7.33 1.32
C SER A 151 -2.80 -7.42 1.66
N THR A 152 -2.23 -8.60 1.51
CA THR A 152 -0.80 -8.86 1.69
C THR A 152 -0.34 -9.98 0.75
N TYR A 153 0.95 -9.90 0.38
CA TYR A 153 1.58 -10.93 -0.44
C TYR A 153 1.84 -12.22 0.34
N CYS A 154 1.82 -12.18 1.67
CA CYS A 154 2.19 -13.31 2.51
C CYS A 154 1.02 -14.29 2.65
N ALA A 155 1.23 -15.52 2.18
CA ALA A 155 0.23 -16.59 2.21
C ALA A 155 0.50 -17.64 3.30
N LYS A 156 1.42 -17.37 4.24
CA LYS A 156 1.77 -18.34 5.31
C LYS A 156 0.58 -18.63 6.22
N GLY A 157 0.38 -19.91 6.54
CA GLY A 157 -0.72 -20.35 7.37
C GLY A 157 -0.76 -19.71 8.76
N GLU A 158 0.40 -19.49 9.37
CA GLU A 158 0.49 -18.84 10.69
C GLU A 158 0.01 -17.39 10.63
N ILE A 159 0.34 -16.65 9.57
CA ILE A 159 -0.12 -15.27 9.38
C ILE A 159 -1.63 -15.26 9.13
N ARG A 160 -2.11 -16.16 8.30
CA ARG A 160 -3.54 -16.34 8.04
C ARG A 160 -4.31 -16.57 9.34
N ARG A 161 -3.82 -17.44 10.20
CA ARG A 161 -4.44 -17.73 11.51
C ARG A 161 -4.43 -16.50 12.43
N ARG A 162 -3.34 -15.71 12.45
CA ARG A 162 -3.27 -14.47 13.24
C ARG A 162 -4.30 -13.45 12.78
N LEU A 163 -4.44 -13.26 11.46
CA LEU A 163 -5.46 -12.38 10.91
C LEU A 163 -6.86 -12.85 11.31
N GLN A 164 -7.15 -14.13 11.19
CA GLN A 164 -8.46 -14.70 11.59
C GLN A 164 -8.72 -14.51 13.09
N SER A 165 -7.72 -14.67 13.94
CA SER A 165 -7.87 -14.50 15.39
C SER A 165 -8.23 -13.07 15.80
N VAL A 166 -7.85 -12.10 15.00
CA VAL A 166 -8.15 -10.66 15.21
C VAL A 166 -9.57 -10.32 14.76
N GLY A 167 -10.14 -11.07 13.81
CA GLY A 167 -11.50 -10.84 13.32
C GLY A 167 -11.62 -10.74 11.80
N PHE A 168 -10.51 -10.84 11.07
CA PHE A 168 -10.58 -10.84 9.60
C PHE A 168 -11.16 -12.14 9.07
N THR A 169 -11.98 -12.02 8.02
CA THR A 169 -12.29 -13.16 7.14
C THR A 169 -11.18 -13.23 6.10
N VAL A 170 -10.44 -14.34 6.08
CA VAL A 170 -9.25 -14.46 5.22
C VAL A 170 -9.55 -15.33 4.01
N GLU A 171 -9.31 -14.79 2.83
CA GLU A 171 -9.45 -15.47 1.55
C GLU A 171 -8.09 -15.53 0.84
N GLY A 172 -7.82 -16.64 0.17
CA GLY A 172 -6.65 -16.75 -0.71
C GLY A 172 -7.00 -16.32 -2.12
N PHE A 173 -6.11 -15.54 -2.74
CA PHE A 173 -6.22 -15.25 -4.17
C PHE A 173 -5.30 -16.17 -4.95
N PRO A 174 -5.73 -16.65 -6.15
CA PRO A 174 -4.82 -17.33 -7.06
C PRO A 174 -3.61 -16.45 -7.34
N GLY A 175 -2.46 -17.06 -7.58
CA GLY A 175 -1.28 -16.31 -8.00
C GLY A 175 -1.54 -15.47 -9.26
N PRO A 176 -0.69 -14.47 -9.55
CA PRO A 176 -0.86 -13.67 -10.76
C PRO A 176 -0.86 -14.57 -12.00
N PRO A 177 -1.68 -14.24 -13.02
CA PRO A 177 -1.74 -15.04 -14.24
C PRO A 177 -0.36 -15.12 -14.91
N ASN A 178 -0.09 -16.29 -15.48
CA ASN A 178 1.18 -16.58 -16.15
C ASN A 178 1.40 -15.72 -17.41
#